data_56c8051b40d7bb1dbc4f310477116eb2
#
_entry.id   56c8051b40d7bb1dbc4f310477116eb2
#
_cell.length_a   1.000
_cell.length_b   1.000
_cell.length_c   1.000
_cell.angle_alpha   90.00
_cell.angle_beta   90.00
_cell.angle_gamma   90.00
#
_symmetry.space_group_name_H-M   'P 1'
#
loop_
_entity.id
_entity.type
_entity.pdbx_description
1 polymer ?
#
loop_
_entity_poly.entity_id
_entity_poly.type
_entity_poly.pdbx_seq_one_letter_code
_entity_poly.pdbx_strand_id
1 'polypeptide(L)'
;QGKWSVRQILHHQADVETVLFERIRRTITETTPRIEGIEQDAWAEKLHYQARPMELARALYEASRDGNIFYARLHYQRDGHLEFIHSDTGVRTLQQEFDKIAEHNLHHLHQIRRALVAGSPL
;
A
#
# COMPACT_ATOMS: atom_id res chain seq x y z
N GLN A 1 15.86 5.34 13.89
CA GLN A 1 15.75 5.24 12.46
C GLN A 1 15.58 6.61 11.82
N GLY A 2 16.26 6.82 10.72
CA GLY A 2 16.18 8.06 10.00
C GLY A 2 14.83 8.23 9.31
N LYS A 3 14.50 9.48 9.01
CA LYS A 3 13.26 9.77 8.29
C LYS A 3 13.46 9.55 6.80
N TRP A 4 12.45 8.99 6.18
CA TRP A 4 12.48 8.83 4.74
C TRP A 4 12.35 10.19 4.05
N SER A 5 13.00 10.33 2.91
CA SER A 5 12.78 11.48 2.03
C SER A 5 11.39 11.40 1.41
N VAL A 6 10.93 12.51 0.84
CA VAL A 6 9.66 12.52 0.11
C VAL A 6 9.71 11.50 -1.03
N ARG A 7 10.85 11.42 -1.73
CA ARG A 7 11.03 10.45 -2.79
C ARG A 7 10.83 9.02 -2.30
N GLN A 8 11.42 8.66 -1.16
CA GLN A 8 11.27 7.33 -0.58
C GLN A 8 9.82 7.06 -0.19
N ILE A 9 9.13 8.05 0.38
CA ILE A 9 7.73 7.92 0.75
C ILE A 9 6.86 7.64 -0.48
N LEU A 10 7.10 8.36 -1.58
CA LEU A 10 6.33 8.19 -2.79
C LEU A 10 6.54 6.81 -3.42
N HIS A 11 7.79 6.33 -3.45
CA HIS A 11 8.06 4.98 -3.94
C HIS A 11 7.46 3.91 -3.04
N HIS A 12 7.54 4.10 -1.72
CA HIS A 12 6.92 3.20 -0.76
C HIS A 12 5.39 3.15 -0.98
N GLN A 13 4.78 4.31 -1.14
CA GLN A 13 3.33 4.38 -1.35
C GLN A 13 2.92 3.64 -2.62
N ALA A 14 3.69 3.77 -3.69
CA ALA A 14 3.43 3.06 -4.94
C ALA A 14 3.54 1.55 -4.75
N ASP A 15 4.61 1.10 -4.10
CA ASP A 15 4.82 -0.33 -3.91
C ASP A 15 3.77 -0.95 -2.99
N VAL A 16 3.41 -0.26 -1.91
CA VAL A 16 2.38 -0.77 -1.00
C VAL A 16 1.03 -0.87 -1.69
N GLU A 17 0.73 0.08 -2.58
CA GLU A 17 -0.51 0.01 -3.34
C GLU A 17 -0.57 -1.26 -4.20
N THR A 18 0.56 -1.68 -4.80
CA THR A 18 0.61 -2.93 -5.57
C THR A 18 0.44 -4.15 -4.66
N VAL A 19 1.03 -4.12 -3.47
CA VAL A 19 0.90 -5.20 -2.49
C VAL A 19 -0.56 -5.36 -2.06
N LEU A 20 -1.21 -4.25 -1.77
CA LEU A 20 -2.62 -4.27 -1.36
C LEU A 20 -3.53 -4.73 -2.49
N PHE A 21 -3.20 -4.36 -3.72
CA PHE A 21 -3.92 -4.83 -4.90
C PHE A 21 -3.84 -6.36 -5.02
N GLU A 22 -2.68 -6.94 -4.78
CA GLU A 22 -2.54 -8.39 -4.79
C GLU A 22 -3.33 -9.04 -3.66
N ARG A 23 -3.25 -8.49 -2.44
CA ARG A 23 -3.96 -9.05 -1.29
C ARG A 23 -5.46 -9.08 -1.50
N ILE A 24 -6.00 -8.00 -2.05
CA ILE A 24 -7.43 -7.90 -2.34
C ILE A 24 -7.85 -8.98 -3.30
N ARG A 25 -7.12 -9.16 -4.40
CA ARG A 25 -7.45 -10.18 -5.39
C ARG A 25 -7.35 -11.59 -4.82
N ARG A 26 -6.34 -11.85 -4.00
CA ARG A 26 -6.19 -13.16 -3.36
C ARG A 26 -7.32 -13.44 -2.37
N THR A 27 -7.70 -12.44 -1.59
CA THR A 27 -8.77 -12.60 -0.60
C THR A 27 -10.11 -12.89 -1.28
N ILE A 28 -10.34 -12.29 -2.45
CA ILE A 28 -11.55 -12.52 -3.22
C ILE A 28 -11.56 -13.92 -3.85
N THR A 29 -10.41 -14.39 -4.32
CA THR A 29 -10.34 -15.59 -5.17
C THR A 29 -9.92 -16.86 -4.47
N GLU A 30 -9.30 -16.77 -3.28
CA GLU A 30 -8.81 -17.93 -2.53
C GLU A 30 -9.61 -18.08 -1.24
N THR A 31 -9.61 -19.29 -0.69
CA THR A 31 -10.30 -19.56 0.57
C THR A 31 -9.37 -19.23 1.73
N THR A 32 -9.64 -18.13 2.42
CA THR A 32 -8.89 -17.67 3.60
C THR A 32 -7.38 -17.77 3.40
N PRO A 33 -6.82 -17.04 2.43
CA PRO A 33 -5.40 -17.15 2.13
C PRO A 33 -4.55 -16.64 3.28
N ARG A 34 -3.33 -17.20 3.39
CA ARG A 34 -2.32 -16.70 4.31
C ARG A 34 -1.46 -15.68 3.56
N ILE A 35 -1.30 -14.50 4.14
CA ILE A 35 -0.62 -13.38 3.49
C ILE A 35 0.49 -12.88 4.42
N GLU A 36 1.70 -12.79 3.86
CA GLU A 36 2.86 -12.30 4.61
C GLU A 36 2.94 -10.78 4.54
N GLY A 37 3.37 -10.17 5.66
CA GLY A 37 3.68 -8.75 5.67
C GLY A 37 4.98 -8.46 4.92
N ILE A 38 5.24 -7.20 4.66
CA ILE A 38 6.47 -6.78 3.98
C ILE A 38 7.40 -6.07 4.96
N GLU A 39 8.71 -6.14 4.66
CA GLU A 39 9.74 -5.43 5.42
C GLU A 39 10.03 -4.12 4.69
N GLN A 40 9.29 -3.08 5.04
CA GLN A 40 9.29 -1.84 4.26
C GLN A 40 10.66 -1.15 4.17
N ASP A 41 11.47 -1.25 5.22
CA ASP A 41 12.80 -0.64 5.17
C ASP A 41 13.74 -1.39 4.23
N ALA A 42 13.63 -2.72 4.20
CA ALA A 42 14.39 -3.53 3.26
C ALA A 42 13.96 -3.23 1.82
N TRP A 43 12.67 -3.00 1.59
CA TRP A 43 12.19 -2.62 0.25
C TRP A 43 12.77 -1.27 -0.16
N ALA A 44 12.76 -0.29 0.74
CA ALA A 44 13.29 1.04 0.43
C ALA A 44 14.76 0.98 0.04
N GLU A 45 15.53 0.18 0.76
CA GLU A 45 16.97 0.06 0.51
C GLU A 45 17.25 -0.82 -0.71
N LYS A 46 16.73 -2.02 -0.74
CA LYS A 46 17.11 -3.01 -1.74
C LYS A 46 16.45 -2.80 -3.09
N LEU A 47 15.33 -2.09 -3.14
CA LEU A 47 14.68 -1.72 -4.38
C LEU A 47 15.07 -0.31 -4.83
N HIS A 48 16.04 0.29 -4.17
CA HIS A 48 16.69 1.53 -4.60
C HIS A 48 15.73 2.70 -4.76
N TYR A 49 14.93 2.98 -3.73
CA TYR A 49 13.94 4.06 -3.79
C TYR A 49 14.59 5.41 -4.07
N GLN A 50 15.85 5.61 -3.66
CA GLN A 50 16.54 6.87 -3.93
C GLN A 50 16.94 7.04 -5.39
N ALA A 51 17.01 5.96 -6.16
CA ALA A 51 17.43 5.99 -7.55
C ALA A 51 16.31 5.60 -8.53
N ARG A 52 15.26 4.95 -8.06
CA ARG A 52 14.19 4.47 -8.95
C ARG A 52 13.44 5.65 -9.57
N PRO A 53 13.17 5.63 -10.88
CA PRO A 53 12.52 6.75 -11.55
C PRO A 53 11.14 7.06 -10.95
N MET A 54 10.88 8.35 -10.74
CA MET A 54 9.59 8.80 -10.19
C MET A 54 8.42 8.45 -11.11
N GLU A 55 8.65 8.44 -12.41
CA GLU A 55 7.60 8.08 -13.37
C GLU A 55 7.14 6.64 -13.18
N LEU A 56 8.05 5.75 -12.80
CA LEU A 56 7.69 4.37 -12.51
C LEU A 56 6.79 4.29 -11.28
N ALA A 57 7.13 5.02 -10.22
CA ALA A 57 6.31 5.07 -9.02
C ALA A 57 4.91 5.60 -9.32
N ARG A 58 4.84 6.66 -10.11
CA ARG A 58 3.56 7.26 -10.49
C ARG A 58 2.69 6.28 -11.26
N ALA A 59 3.26 5.60 -12.25
CA ALA A 59 2.52 4.64 -13.07
C ALA A 59 2.02 3.46 -12.24
N LEU A 60 2.88 2.92 -11.36
CA LEU A 60 2.49 1.82 -10.47
C LEU A 60 1.38 2.24 -9.53
N TYR A 61 1.51 3.42 -8.92
CA TYR A 61 0.53 3.91 -7.96
C TYR A 61 -0.83 4.11 -8.63
N GLU A 62 -0.86 4.80 -9.77
CA GLU A 62 -2.12 5.13 -10.44
C GLU A 62 -2.84 3.86 -10.90
N ALA A 63 -2.12 2.94 -11.53
CA ALA A 63 -2.74 1.70 -12.02
C ALA A 63 -3.25 0.83 -10.86
N SER A 64 -2.45 0.69 -9.82
CA SER A 64 -2.84 -0.14 -8.68
C SER A 64 -4.01 0.47 -7.92
N ARG A 65 -4.00 1.79 -7.73
CA ARG A 65 -5.09 2.49 -7.06
C ARG A 65 -6.38 2.37 -7.83
N ASP A 66 -6.32 2.52 -9.15
CA ASP A 66 -7.51 2.39 -9.99
C ASP A 66 -8.08 0.98 -9.90
N GLY A 67 -7.22 -0.03 -9.87
CA GLY A 67 -7.64 -1.40 -9.67
C GLY A 67 -8.27 -1.63 -8.30
N ASN A 68 -7.68 -1.06 -7.25
CA ASN A 68 -8.22 -1.16 -5.90
C ASN A 68 -9.60 -0.51 -5.80
N ILE A 69 -9.79 0.64 -6.43
CA ILE A 69 -11.08 1.32 -6.46
C ILE A 69 -12.12 0.47 -7.20
N PHE A 70 -11.73 -0.11 -8.32
CA PHE A 70 -12.62 -0.97 -9.10
C PHE A 70 -13.13 -2.13 -8.25
N TYR A 71 -12.22 -2.82 -7.56
CA TYR A 71 -12.61 -3.96 -6.72
C TYR A 71 -13.36 -3.53 -5.46
N ALA A 72 -13.05 -2.36 -4.91
CA ALA A 72 -13.80 -1.84 -3.77
C ALA A 72 -15.27 -1.60 -4.15
N ARG A 73 -15.52 -1.03 -5.31
CA ARG A 73 -16.90 -0.79 -5.77
C ARG A 73 -17.68 -2.08 -5.94
N LEU A 74 -17.04 -3.14 -6.39
CA LEU A 74 -17.71 -4.42 -6.61
C LEU A 74 -17.87 -5.23 -5.32
N HIS A 75 -16.90 -5.17 -4.41
CA HIS A 75 -16.77 -6.17 -3.35
C HIS A 75 -16.88 -5.63 -1.94
N TYR A 76 -16.81 -4.32 -1.73
CA TYR A 76 -16.78 -3.77 -0.36
C TYR A 76 -17.98 -4.21 0.47
N GLN A 77 -19.18 -4.05 -0.07
CA GLN A 77 -20.41 -4.41 0.63
C GLN A 77 -20.67 -5.91 0.52
N ARG A 78 -20.59 -6.44 -0.68
CA ARG A 78 -21.00 -7.81 -0.97
C ARG A 78 -20.09 -8.84 -0.32
N ASP A 79 -18.78 -8.63 -0.40
CA ASP A 79 -17.80 -9.63 -0.02
C ASP A 79 -16.84 -9.13 1.08
N GLY A 80 -17.18 -8.02 1.73
CA GLY A 80 -16.33 -7.42 2.76
C GLY A 80 -16.03 -8.34 3.93
N HIS A 81 -16.88 -9.35 4.15
CA HIS A 81 -16.71 -10.32 5.22
C HIS A 81 -15.67 -11.40 4.93
N LEU A 82 -15.22 -11.52 3.70
CA LEU A 82 -14.22 -12.53 3.34
C LEU A 82 -12.93 -12.27 4.13
N GLU A 83 -12.26 -13.37 4.52
CA GLU A 83 -11.14 -13.30 5.45
C GLU A 83 -9.84 -13.74 4.82
N PHE A 84 -8.74 -13.21 5.36
CA PHE A 84 -7.40 -13.71 5.13
C PHE A 84 -6.64 -13.71 6.45
N ILE A 85 -5.52 -14.43 6.50
CA ILE A 85 -4.69 -14.50 7.70
C ILE A 85 -3.40 -13.76 7.43
N HIS A 86 -3.21 -12.63 8.10
CA HIS A 86 -1.98 -11.85 7.98
C HIS A 86 -0.94 -12.38 8.96
N SER A 87 0.32 -12.49 8.51
CA SER A 87 1.39 -13.06 9.31
C SER A 87 1.63 -12.30 10.63
N ASP A 88 1.39 -11.00 10.64
CA ASP A 88 1.66 -10.17 11.82
C ASP A 88 0.42 -9.86 12.64
N THR A 89 -0.74 -9.71 12.02
CA THR A 89 -1.94 -9.22 12.70
C THR A 89 -3.05 -10.26 12.83
N GLY A 90 -2.88 -11.45 12.25
CA GLY A 90 -3.87 -12.52 12.35
C GLY A 90 -5.01 -12.37 11.37
N VAL A 91 -6.21 -12.80 11.78
CA VAL A 91 -7.38 -12.80 10.90
C VAL A 91 -7.83 -11.38 10.59
N ARG A 92 -8.00 -11.10 9.30
CA ARG A 92 -8.46 -9.80 8.82
C ARG A 92 -9.56 -10.02 7.78
N THR A 93 -10.35 -8.99 7.54
CA THR A 93 -11.41 -9.06 6.52
C THR A 93 -11.05 -8.21 5.31
N LEU A 94 -11.66 -8.54 4.19
CA LEU A 94 -11.52 -7.75 2.95
C LEU A 94 -11.93 -6.30 3.17
N GLN A 95 -13.02 -6.06 3.91
CA GLN A 95 -13.47 -4.71 4.21
C GLN A 95 -12.41 -3.92 4.98
N GLN A 96 -11.78 -4.56 5.98
CA GLN A 96 -10.69 -3.92 6.73
C GLN A 96 -9.52 -3.56 5.84
N GLU A 97 -9.23 -4.40 4.84
CA GLU A 97 -8.12 -4.12 3.94
C GLU A 97 -8.42 -2.93 3.02
N PHE A 98 -9.65 -2.82 2.52
CA PHE A 98 -10.06 -1.64 1.75
C PHE A 98 -9.98 -0.37 2.61
N ASP A 99 -10.46 -0.43 3.85
CA ASP A 99 -10.38 0.72 4.76
C ASP A 99 -8.94 1.13 5.01
N LYS A 100 -8.05 0.15 5.14
CA LYS A 100 -6.62 0.38 5.38
C LYS A 100 -5.97 1.15 4.22
N ILE A 101 -6.39 0.90 2.98
CA ILE A 101 -5.86 1.61 1.82
C ILE A 101 -6.08 3.11 1.97
N ALA A 102 -7.30 3.50 2.31
CA ALA A 102 -7.63 4.91 2.46
C ALA A 102 -6.85 5.55 3.61
N GLU A 103 -6.77 4.87 4.75
CA GLU A 103 -6.03 5.36 5.91
C GLU A 103 -4.53 5.49 5.64
N HIS A 104 -3.97 4.51 4.94
CA HIS A 104 -2.56 4.49 4.59
C HIS A 104 -2.20 5.65 3.68
N ASN A 105 -3.01 5.91 2.67
CA ASN A 105 -2.78 7.02 1.75
C ASN A 105 -2.88 8.37 2.46
N LEU A 106 -3.84 8.53 3.35
CA LEU A 106 -3.99 9.76 4.13
C LEU A 106 -2.78 9.97 5.06
N HIS A 107 -2.33 8.92 5.72
CA HIS A 107 -1.16 8.97 6.59
C HIS A 107 0.08 9.46 5.83
N HIS A 108 0.34 8.91 4.65
CA HIS A 108 1.50 9.30 3.86
C HIS A 108 1.37 10.71 3.28
N LEU A 109 0.16 11.14 2.96
CA LEU A 109 -0.05 12.51 2.52
C LEU A 109 0.36 13.50 3.63
N HIS A 110 -0.03 13.23 4.86
CA HIS A 110 0.36 14.07 6.01
C HIS A 110 1.88 14.02 6.23
N GLN A 111 2.48 12.85 6.07
CA GLN A 111 3.93 12.67 6.22
C GLN A 111 4.68 13.48 5.15
N ILE A 112 4.22 13.46 3.92
CA ILE A 112 4.81 14.24 2.83
C ILE A 112 4.71 15.73 3.12
N ARG A 113 3.56 16.21 3.58
CA ARG A 113 3.37 17.61 3.92
C ARG A 113 4.34 18.06 5.01
N ARG A 114 4.51 17.25 6.05
CA ARG A 114 5.46 17.56 7.12
C ARG A 114 6.89 17.62 6.60
N ALA A 115 7.27 16.71 5.73
CA ALA A 115 8.62 16.68 5.17
C ALA A 115 8.88 17.92 4.31
N LEU A 116 7.92 18.34 3.51
CA LEU A 116 8.06 19.53 2.67
C LEU A 116 8.17 20.80 3.50
N VAL A 117 7.38 20.91 4.57
CA VAL A 117 7.45 22.06 5.49
C VAL A 117 8.81 22.12 6.16
N ALA A 118 9.42 20.98 6.47
CA ALA A 118 10.76 20.91 7.06
C ALA A 118 11.89 21.12 6.06
N GLY A 119 11.55 21.34 4.77
CA GLY A 119 12.56 21.58 3.73
C GLY A 119 13.21 20.33 3.18
N SER A 120 12.55 19.17 3.31
CA SER A 120 13.09 17.93 2.77
C SER A 120 13.10 17.99 1.24
N PRO A 121 14.21 17.59 0.59
CA PRO A 121 14.23 17.49 -0.87
C PRO A 121 13.42 16.27 -1.34
N LEU A 122 13.09 16.26 -2.59
CA LEU A 122 12.49 15.10 -3.24
C LEU A 122 13.45 13.93 -3.34
#